data_a2771ddb65e4029292273bb158bf459d
#
_entry.id   a2771ddb65e4029292273bb158bf459d
#
_cell.length_a   1.000
_cell.length_b   1.000
_cell.length_c   1.000
_cell.angle_alpha   90.00
_cell.angle_beta   90.00
_cell.angle_gamma   90.00
#
_symmetry.space_group_name_H-M   'P 1'
#
loop_
_entity.id
_entity.type
_entity.pdbx_description
1 polymer ?
#
loop_
_entity_poly.entity_id
_entity_poly.type
_entity_poly.pdbx_seq_one_letter_code
_entity_poly.pdbx_strand_id
1 'polypeptide(L)'
;MSVPFAPLDAIAVARVRASFARQGAMATLGADISDVAAGRVAIALAIEPRLSQQDGFLHAGVIVAALDSACGYAALTLMPDDAEVLTVELKVNLLAPASGDRLVAEGEVLRAGGTLSVCRGDAYTEQAAERVHVATMLATMVRRRAG
;
A
#
# COMPACT_ATOMS: atom_id res chain seq x y z
N MET A 1 19.32 -6.60 3.01
CA MET A 1 19.20 -6.57 1.54
C MET A 1 17.98 -7.39 1.15
N SER A 2 17.02 -6.79 0.50
CA SER A 2 15.92 -7.57 -0.09
C SER A 2 16.48 -8.37 -1.27
N VAL A 3 16.12 -9.65 -1.35
CA VAL A 3 16.44 -10.47 -2.54
C VAL A 3 15.68 -9.85 -3.71
N PRO A 4 16.35 -9.48 -4.81
CA PRO A 4 15.65 -8.93 -5.94
C PRO A 4 14.74 -10.00 -6.55
N PHE A 5 13.45 -9.70 -6.61
CA PHE A 5 12.48 -10.54 -7.30
C PHE A 5 12.61 -10.38 -8.82
N ALA A 6 12.22 -11.41 -9.57
CA ALA A 6 12.17 -11.31 -11.02
C ALA A 6 11.24 -10.18 -11.47
N PRO A 7 11.60 -9.39 -12.50
CA PRO A 7 10.74 -8.32 -13.00
C PRO A 7 9.35 -8.84 -13.38
N LEU A 8 8.33 -8.01 -13.16
CA LEU A 8 6.96 -8.30 -13.59
C LEU A 8 6.83 -8.09 -15.09
N ASP A 9 6.05 -8.94 -15.74
CA ASP A 9 5.58 -8.69 -17.09
C ASP A 9 4.37 -7.73 -17.11
N ALA A 10 3.99 -7.27 -18.28
CA ALA A 10 2.88 -6.33 -18.46
C ALA A 10 1.53 -6.92 -18.03
N ILE A 11 1.35 -8.24 -18.11
CA ILE A 11 0.12 -8.94 -17.71
C ILE A 11 -0.03 -8.91 -16.20
N ALA A 12 1.04 -9.19 -15.46
CA ALA A 12 1.05 -9.13 -14.01
C ALA A 12 0.78 -7.71 -13.49
N VAL A 13 1.38 -6.69 -14.10
CA VAL A 13 1.11 -5.28 -13.78
C VAL A 13 -0.36 -4.93 -14.04
N ALA A 14 -0.91 -5.32 -15.19
CA ALA A 14 -2.30 -5.07 -15.54
C ALA A 14 -3.27 -5.75 -14.55
N ARG A 15 -2.98 -6.98 -14.12
CA ARG A 15 -3.75 -7.71 -13.11
C ARG A 15 -3.82 -6.95 -11.77
N VAL A 16 -2.69 -6.45 -11.29
CA VAL A 16 -2.62 -5.67 -10.04
C VAL A 16 -3.47 -4.41 -10.17
N ARG A 17 -3.31 -3.65 -11.25
CA ARG A 17 -4.09 -2.42 -11.48
C ARG A 17 -5.59 -2.68 -11.64
N ALA A 18 -5.98 -3.74 -12.35
CA ALA A 18 -7.38 -4.13 -12.51
C ALA A 18 -8.02 -4.56 -11.17
N SER A 19 -7.27 -5.27 -10.33
CA SER A 19 -7.72 -5.62 -8.97
C SER A 19 -7.92 -4.36 -8.12
N PHE A 20 -6.94 -3.46 -8.10
CA PHE A 20 -7.01 -2.19 -7.36
C PHE A 20 -8.22 -1.34 -7.78
N ALA A 21 -8.50 -1.25 -9.08
CA ALA A 21 -9.61 -0.47 -9.61
C ALA A 21 -11.00 -0.95 -9.12
N ARG A 22 -11.10 -2.18 -8.59
CA ARG A 22 -12.34 -2.70 -7.99
C ARG A 22 -12.49 -2.35 -6.50
N GLN A 23 -11.47 -1.74 -5.86
CA GLN A 23 -11.55 -1.34 -4.46
C GLN A 23 -12.36 -0.05 -4.30
N GLY A 24 -13.62 -0.16 -3.86
CA GLY A 24 -14.47 0.99 -3.57
C GLY A 24 -13.88 1.92 -2.50
N ALA A 25 -13.20 1.37 -1.48
CA ALA A 25 -12.55 2.16 -0.44
C ALA A 25 -11.45 3.08 -1.01
N MET A 26 -10.60 2.57 -1.89
CA MET A 26 -9.55 3.38 -2.52
C MET A 26 -10.12 4.45 -3.44
N ALA A 27 -11.18 4.12 -4.20
CA ALA A 27 -11.91 5.10 -5.00
C ALA A 27 -12.50 6.23 -4.13
N THR A 28 -13.10 5.89 -2.98
CA THR A 28 -13.64 6.86 -2.01
C THR A 28 -12.55 7.78 -1.44
N LEU A 29 -11.36 7.26 -1.20
CA LEU A 29 -10.22 8.04 -0.74
C LEU A 29 -9.54 8.85 -1.84
N GLY A 30 -9.88 8.62 -3.11
CA GLY A 30 -9.21 9.23 -4.25
C GLY A 30 -7.78 8.73 -4.43
N ALA A 31 -7.53 7.48 -4.05
CA ALA A 31 -6.21 6.87 -4.12
C ALA A 31 -5.97 6.15 -5.44
N ASP A 32 -4.74 6.24 -5.94
CA ASP A 32 -4.28 5.57 -7.15
C ASP A 32 -2.93 4.87 -6.94
N ILE A 33 -2.69 3.81 -7.72
CA ILE A 33 -1.36 3.20 -7.77
C ILE A 33 -0.43 4.09 -8.58
N SER A 34 0.61 4.61 -7.92
CA SER A 34 1.64 5.44 -8.55
C SER A 34 2.81 4.63 -9.11
N ASP A 35 3.11 3.46 -8.52
CA ASP A 35 4.17 2.56 -8.99
C ASP A 35 3.88 1.09 -8.69
N VAL A 36 4.31 0.18 -9.57
CA VAL A 36 4.20 -1.27 -9.41
C VAL A 36 5.50 -1.93 -9.87
N ALA A 37 6.12 -2.68 -8.96
CA ALA A 37 7.26 -3.54 -9.25
C ALA A 37 7.11 -4.86 -8.48
N ALA A 38 7.91 -5.86 -8.82
CA ALA A 38 7.89 -7.14 -8.12
C ALA A 38 8.20 -6.97 -6.63
N GLY A 39 7.24 -7.33 -5.78
CA GLY A 39 7.32 -7.18 -4.32
C GLY A 39 7.21 -5.73 -3.83
N ARG A 40 6.84 -4.77 -4.67
CA ARG A 40 6.71 -3.35 -4.28
C ARG A 40 5.53 -2.69 -5.00
N VAL A 41 4.73 -1.94 -4.25
CA VAL A 41 3.65 -1.10 -4.79
C VAL A 41 3.62 0.21 -4.04
N ALA A 42 3.48 1.31 -4.74
CA ALA A 42 3.22 2.62 -4.16
C ALA A 42 1.80 3.10 -4.51
N ILE A 43 1.11 3.62 -3.50
CA ILE A 43 -0.23 4.20 -3.62
C ILE A 43 -0.14 5.65 -3.19
N ALA A 44 -0.73 6.56 -3.96
CA ALA A 44 -0.77 7.97 -3.67
C ALA A 44 -2.21 8.50 -3.61
N LEU A 45 -2.46 9.46 -2.74
CA LEU A 45 -3.72 10.19 -2.67
C LEU A 45 -3.49 11.65 -2.28
N ALA A 46 -4.37 12.55 -2.73
CA ALA A 46 -4.35 13.95 -2.33
C ALA A 46 -4.80 14.07 -0.86
N ILE A 47 -4.14 14.95 -0.12
CA ILE A 47 -4.56 15.31 1.25
C ILE A 47 -5.63 16.40 1.12
N GLU A 48 -6.87 16.03 1.43
CA GLU A 48 -8.03 16.89 1.30
C GLU A 48 -8.75 17.07 2.66
N PRO A 49 -9.42 18.20 2.89
CA PRO A 49 -10.15 18.45 4.14
C PRO A 49 -11.14 17.35 4.54
N ARG A 50 -11.79 16.70 3.56
CA ARG A 50 -12.74 15.60 3.80
C ARG A 50 -12.09 14.35 4.39
N LEU A 51 -10.78 14.23 4.31
CA LEU A 51 -9.99 13.12 4.83
C LEU A 51 -9.26 13.47 6.14
N SER A 52 -9.46 14.69 6.64
CA SER A 52 -8.80 15.17 7.85
C SER A 52 -9.51 14.74 9.12
N GLN A 53 -8.74 14.67 10.21
CA GLN A 53 -9.28 14.62 11.56
C GLN A 53 -9.57 16.05 12.07
N GLN A 54 -10.06 16.19 13.31
CA GLN A 54 -10.55 17.45 13.89
C GLN A 54 -9.51 18.58 13.99
N ASP A 55 -8.21 18.25 14.00
CA ASP A 55 -7.12 19.22 14.12
C ASP A 55 -6.48 19.57 12.75
N GLY A 56 -7.09 19.12 11.65
CA GLY A 56 -6.69 19.45 10.28
C GLY A 56 -5.61 18.57 9.66
N PHE A 57 -5.07 17.60 10.39
CA PHE A 57 -4.16 16.61 9.82
C PHE A 57 -4.92 15.48 9.12
N LEU A 58 -4.27 14.80 8.19
CA LEU A 58 -4.84 13.61 7.57
C LEU A 58 -5.17 12.56 8.64
N HIS A 59 -6.37 11.99 8.58
CA HIS A 59 -6.81 11.01 9.56
C HIS A 59 -5.94 9.75 9.51
N ALA A 60 -5.52 9.24 10.67
CA ALA A 60 -4.68 8.04 10.77
C ALA A 60 -5.27 6.82 10.04
N GLY A 61 -6.61 6.65 10.07
CA GLY A 61 -7.29 5.57 9.36
C GLY A 61 -7.09 5.61 7.84
N VAL A 62 -6.95 6.80 7.24
CA VAL A 62 -6.64 6.96 5.80
C VAL A 62 -5.21 6.47 5.51
N ILE A 63 -4.26 6.84 6.37
CA ILE A 63 -2.86 6.39 6.25
C ILE A 63 -2.79 4.87 6.34
N VAL A 64 -3.47 4.28 7.32
CA VAL A 64 -3.52 2.82 7.50
C VAL A 64 -4.16 2.13 6.31
N ALA A 65 -5.27 2.65 5.77
CA ALA A 65 -5.93 2.07 4.60
C ALA A 65 -5.01 2.08 3.36
N ALA A 66 -4.29 3.16 3.12
CA ALA A 66 -3.33 3.25 2.01
C ALA A 66 -2.14 2.30 2.19
N LEU A 67 -1.58 2.21 3.40
CA LEU A 67 -0.48 1.30 3.73
C LEU A 67 -0.88 -0.17 3.62
N ASP A 68 -2.06 -0.52 4.13
CA ASP A 68 -2.59 -1.88 4.05
C ASP A 68 -2.76 -2.32 2.59
N SER A 69 -3.36 -1.47 1.76
CA SER A 69 -3.51 -1.74 0.33
C SER A 69 -2.15 -1.82 -0.38
N ALA A 70 -1.20 -0.93 -0.09
CA ALA A 70 0.13 -0.97 -0.68
C ALA A 70 0.86 -2.29 -0.35
N CYS A 71 0.81 -2.73 0.91
CA CYS A 71 1.38 -4.01 1.35
C CYS A 71 0.67 -5.21 0.71
N GLY A 72 -0.67 -5.19 0.65
CA GLY A 72 -1.45 -6.26 0.04
C GLY A 72 -1.14 -6.43 -1.45
N TYR A 73 -1.09 -5.32 -2.20
CA TYR A 73 -0.74 -5.38 -3.62
C TYR A 73 0.73 -5.69 -3.87
N ALA A 74 1.65 -5.25 -3.01
CA ALA A 74 3.04 -5.69 -3.07
C ALA A 74 3.14 -7.21 -2.95
N ALA A 75 2.43 -7.82 -1.99
CA ALA A 75 2.37 -9.27 -1.85
C ALA A 75 1.71 -9.93 -3.07
N LEU A 76 0.63 -9.38 -3.61
CA LEU A 76 -0.08 -9.92 -4.76
C LEU A 76 0.80 -9.99 -6.01
N THR A 77 1.75 -9.07 -6.18
CA THR A 77 2.70 -9.11 -7.31
C THR A 77 3.52 -10.39 -7.37
N LEU A 78 3.71 -11.07 -6.25
CA LEU A 78 4.51 -12.30 -6.12
C LEU A 78 3.67 -13.57 -6.01
N MET A 79 2.33 -13.45 -6.10
CA MET A 79 1.39 -14.56 -6.00
C MET A 79 0.98 -15.08 -7.38
N PRO A 80 0.54 -16.36 -7.47
CA PRO A 80 -0.02 -16.90 -8.71
C PRO A 80 -1.20 -16.09 -9.25
N ASP A 81 -1.50 -16.24 -10.54
CA ASP A 81 -2.53 -15.45 -11.23
C ASP A 81 -3.95 -15.68 -10.70
N ASP A 82 -4.24 -16.85 -10.14
CA ASP A 82 -5.51 -17.22 -9.51
C ASP A 82 -5.59 -16.85 -8.03
N ALA A 83 -4.59 -16.13 -7.50
CA ALA A 83 -4.56 -15.77 -6.09
C ALA A 83 -5.32 -14.49 -5.80
N GLU A 84 -5.91 -14.47 -4.62
CA GLU A 84 -6.38 -13.29 -3.89
C GLU A 84 -5.52 -13.09 -2.64
N VAL A 85 -5.47 -11.87 -2.15
CA VAL A 85 -4.74 -11.50 -0.96
C VAL A 85 -5.68 -10.92 0.10
N LEU A 86 -5.48 -11.31 1.35
CA LEU A 86 -6.15 -10.72 2.51
C LEU A 86 -5.12 -10.39 3.59
N THR A 87 -5.40 -9.36 4.35
CA THR A 87 -4.61 -8.99 5.51
C THR A 87 -4.98 -9.87 6.70
N VAL A 88 -3.99 -10.46 7.34
CA VAL A 88 -4.17 -11.27 8.56
C VAL A 88 -4.02 -10.40 9.81
N GLU A 89 -2.98 -9.58 9.82
CA GLU A 89 -2.70 -8.64 10.89
C GLU A 89 -1.83 -7.50 10.36
N LEU A 90 -1.87 -6.38 11.06
CA LEU A 90 -0.98 -5.26 10.83
C LEU A 90 -0.68 -4.54 12.14
N LYS A 91 0.51 -3.96 12.18
CA LYS A 91 0.92 -3.08 13.28
C LYS A 91 1.51 -1.82 12.67
N VAL A 92 0.96 -0.69 13.03
CA VAL A 92 1.38 0.62 12.52
C VAL A 92 1.91 1.50 13.66
N ASN A 93 2.96 2.27 13.36
CA ASN A 93 3.41 3.39 14.17
C ASN A 93 3.23 4.67 13.37
N LEU A 94 2.55 5.64 13.95
CA LEU A 94 2.45 6.99 13.43
C LEU A 94 3.63 7.79 13.98
N LEU A 95 4.45 8.35 13.09
CA LEU A 95 5.74 8.96 13.43
C LEU A 95 5.67 10.47 13.50
N ALA A 96 4.79 11.08 12.67
CA ALA A 96 4.58 12.51 12.60
C ALA A 96 3.15 12.83 12.15
N PRO A 97 2.60 14.01 12.50
CA PRO A 97 1.34 14.49 11.93
C PRO A 97 1.44 14.58 10.39
N ALA A 98 0.42 14.07 9.72
CA ALA A 98 0.41 14.03 8.26
C ALA A 98 -0.29 15.27 7.69
N SER A 99 0.49 16.13 7.04
CA SER A 99 0.02 17.33 6.34
C SER A 99 0.81 17.52 5.05
N GLY A 100 0.29 18.32 4.13
CA GLY A 100 0.91 18.59 2.84
C GLY A 100 -0.07 18.41 1.69
N ASP A 101 0.45 18.23 0.48
CA ASP A 101 -0.39 18.13 -0.73
C ASP A 101 -0.86 16.70 -1.00
N ARG A 102 0.00 15.71 -0.74
CA ARG A 102 -0.34 14.30 -0.96
C ARG A 102 0.33 13.36 0.03
N LEU A 103 -0.30 12.19 0.21
CA LEU A 103 0.27 11.03 0.88
C LEU A 103 0.78 10.04 -0.18
N VAL A 104 1.94 9.45 0.07
CA VAL A 104 2.47 8.29 -0.68
C VAL A 104 2.70 7.16 0.31
N ALA A 105 2.04 6.04 0.10
CA ALA A 105 2.19 4.81 0.87
C ALA A 105 2.94 3.78 0.03
N GLU A 106 4.10 3.35 0.50
CA GLU A 106 4.97 2.38 -0.17
C GLU A 106 4.92 1.05 0.57
N GLY A 107 4.51 -0.02 -0.12
CA GLY A 107 4.52 -1.38 0.39
C GLY A 107 5.67 -2.19 -0.21
N GLU A 108 6.36 -2.96 0.62
CA GLU A 108 7.46 -3.83 0.23
C GLU A 108 7.33 -5.20 0.88
N VAL A 109 7.52 -6.26 0.09
CA VAL A 109 7.57 -7.63 0.61
C VAL A 109 8.95 -7.90 1.21
N LEU A 110 9.00 -8.17 2.52
CA LEU A 110 10.21 -8.60 3.22
C LEU A 110 10.45 -10.09 3.05
N ARG A 111 9.37 -10.88 3.06
CA ARG A 111 9.41 -12.32 2.84
C ARG A 111 8.14 -12.82 2.14
N ALA A 112 8.30 -13.44 1.00
CA ALA A 112 7.25 -14.15 0.30
C ALA A 112 7.26 -15.63 0.71
N GLY A 113 6.18 -16.09 1.33
CA GLY A 113 5.96 -17.50 1.65
C GLY A 113 4.92 -18.14 0.74
N GLY A 114 4.76 -19.46 0.83
CA GLY A 114 3.75 -20.18 0.06
C GLY A 114 2.31 -19.81 0.43
N THR A 115 2.06 -19.50 1.70
CA THR A 115 0.73 -19.14 2.23
C THR A 115 0.72 -17.73 2.78
N LEU A 116 1.77 -17.33 3.52
CA LEU A 116 1.88 -16.04 4.18
C LEU A 116 3.04 -15.23 3.59
N SER A 117 2.83 -13.94 3.45
CA SER A 117 3.86 -12.97 3.11
C SER A 117 3.98 -11.92 4.22
N VAL A 118 5.20 -11.56 4.58
CA VAL A 118 5.47 -10.47 5.53
C VAL A 118 5.86 -9.24 4.73
N CYS A 119 5.18 -8.13 5.01
CA CYS A 119 5.38 -6.87 4.30
C CYS A 119 5.72 -5.74 5.28
N ARG A 120 6.49 -4.79 4.78
CA ARG A 120 6.68 -3.49 5.41
C ARG A 120 5.98 -2.42 4.57
N GLY A 121 5.37 -1.45 5.22
CA GLY A 121 4.82 -0.27 4.60
C GLY A 121 5.40 0.99 5.22
N ASP A 122 5.77 1.96 4.41
CA ASP A 122 6.20 3.28 4.87
C ASP A 122 5.37 4.35 4.16
N ALA A 123 4.85 5.31 4.92
CA ALA A 123 4.04 6.40 4.39
C ALA A 123 4.76 7.74 4.55
N TYR A 124 4.65 8.54 3.52
CA TYR A 124 5.26 9.86 3.45
C TYR A 124 4.23 10.89 3.01
N THR A 125 4.29 12.07 3.58
CA THR A 125 3.62 13.24 3.01
C THR A 125 4.60 14.04 2.16
N GLU A 126 4.09 14.65 1.10
CA GLU A 126 4.86 15.47 0.19
C GLU A 126 4.19 16.83 0.03
N GLN A 127 5.02 17.89 0.08
CA GLN A 127 4.63 19.26 -0.21
C GLN A 127 5.82 19.97 -0.85
N ALA A 128 5.66 20.51 -2.04
CA ALA A 128 6.76 21.05 -2.83
C ALA A 128 7.94 20.06 -2.93
N ALA A 129 9.14 20.42 -2.46
CA ALA A 129 10.31 19.54 -2.44
C ALA A 129 10.50 18.77 -1.11
N GLU A 130 9.62 18.98 -0.14
CA GLU A 130 9.71 18.33 1.17
C GLU A 130 8.97 16.98 1.17
N ARG A 131 9.60 15.99 1.79
CA ARG A 131 9.03 14.66 2.02
C ARG A 131 9.23 14.29 3.48
N VAL A 132 8.14 14.01 4.19
CA VAL A 132 8.15 13.69 5.62
C VAL A 132 7.67 12.26 5.84
N HIS A 133 8.44 11.45 6.55
CA HIS A 133 8.05 10.09 6.93
C HIS A 133 7.04 10.15 8.08
N VAL A 134 5.80 9.77 7.82
CA VAL A 134 4.68 9.97 8.76
C VAL A 134 4.19 8.67 9.41
N ALA A 135 4.46 7.52 8.81
CA ALA A 135 4.06 6.24 9.39
C ALA A 135 4.91 5.08 8.87
N THR A 136 5.06 4.04 9.69
CA THR A 136 5.63 2.76 9.30
C THR A 136 4.75 1.61 9.78
N MET A 137 4.68 0.53 8.99
CA MET A 137 3.80 -0.61 9.21
C MET A 137 4.56 -1.91 9.00
N LEU A 138 4.27 -2.91 9.82
CA LEU A 138 4.51 -4.32 9.50
C LEU A 138 3.18 -5.02 9.34
N ALA A 139 3.03 -5.83 8.30
CA ALA A 139 1.80 -6.54 8.00
C ALA A 139 2.05 -7.96 7.52
N THR A 140 1.12 -8.85 7.84
CA THR A 140 1.10 -10.22 7.34
C THR A 140 -0.08 -10.39 6.40
N MET A 141 0.22 -10.84 5.18
CA MET A 141 -0.75 -11.10 4.13
C MET A 141 -0.91 -12.61 3.93
N VAL A 142 -2.14 -13.07 3.76
CA VAL A 142 -2.43 -14.46 3.43
C VAL A 142 -2.88 -14.58 1.98
N ARG A 143 -2.32 -15.57 1.29
CA ARG A 143 -2.78 -15.98 -0.03
C ARG A 143 -3.99 -16.90 0.11
N ARG A 144 -5.04 -16.62 -0.66
CA ARG A 144 -6.16 -17.53 -0.86
C ARG A 144 -6.39 -17.73 -2.36
N ARG A 145 -7.06 -18.80 -2.74
CA ARG A 145 -7.52 -18.98 -4.12
C ARG A 145 -8.79 -18.17 -4.33
N ALA A 146 -8.92 -17.60 -5.51
CA ALA A 146 -10.19 -17.05 -5.97
C ALA A 146 -11.26 -18.16 -5.98
N GLY A 147 -12.41 -17.87 -5.42
CA GLY A 147 -13.55 -18.82 -5.37
C GLY A 147 -14.27 -18.88 -6.71
#